data_8e300cc8d52a87740832f7b27198424f
#
_entry.id   8e300cc8d52a87740832f7b27198424f
#
_cell.length_a   1.000
_cell.length_b   1.000
_cell.length_c   1.000
_cell.angle_alpha   90.00
_cell.angle_beta   90.00
_cell.angle_gamma   90.00
#
_symmetry.space_group_name_H-M   'P 1'
#
loop_
_entity.id
_entity.type
_entity.pdbx_description
1 polymer ?
#
loop_
_entity_poly.entity_id
_entity_poly.type
_entity_poly.pdbx_seq_one_letter_code
_entity_poly.pdbx_strand_id
1 'polypeptide(L)'
;MRSDFDSLYRPSWRKRRFGFTLGWTIAVLLATLGLRDSYAQSLPIQPALAYSSSVLEDSLPDLPLPRNTHADIARSPIPMGRSIRPFSVLAIGVTTGSGGIGVEFATPLADHFNLRTSGSYFSYYSQFTSDGLNVNGRMLARSINTSIDYFPFHNGFRISPGVTLDNGNAVHGVLSIAPGETFSLGDGTYTSAPGDPVHGNASISFGRRIAPSLTTGWGNLISRRRGHLTVPFEIGFQYIGAPLVNFNLEGTACDQFNDCGQIQSDPTSLANEQQQRDKINKDIYPLRFFPILNIGFGWSF
;
A
#
# COMPACT_ATOMS: atom_id res chain seq x y z
N MET A 1 65.43 -9.22 -26.90
CA MET A 1 64.76 -8.11 -26.24
C MET A 1 63.29 -8.32 -26.38
N ARG A 2 62.68 -8.85 -25.38
CA ARG A 2 61.25 -9.11 -25.26
C ARG A 2 60.86 -8.40 -23.98
N SER A 3 60.05 -7.36 -24.07
CA SER A 3 59.56 -6.62 -22.93
C SER A 3 58.19 -7.14 -22.54
N ASP A 4 58.11 -7.57 -21.31
CA ASP A 4 56.91 -7.89 -20.54
C ASP A 4 55.98 -6.65 -20.43
N PHE A 5 54.72 -6.83 -20.86
CA PHE A 5 53.63 -5.93 -20.49
C PHE A 5 52.32 -6.74 -20.43
N ASP A 6 52.21 -7.60 -19.44
CA ASP A 6 50.94 -8.28 -19.10
C ASP A 6 50.88 -8.49 -17.59
N SER A 7 50.64 -7.42 -16.86
CA SER A 7 50.10 -7.54 -15.50
C SER A 7 49.64 -6.17 -15.04
N LEU A 8 48.36 -5.88 -15.15
CA LEU A 8 47.60 -4.91 -14.30
C LEU A 8 46.22 -4.63 -14.93
N TYR A 9 45.30 -5.58 -14.83
CA TYR A 9 43.88 -5.24 -14.60
C TYR A 9 43.07 -6.53 -14.36
N ARG A 10 43.06 -7.03 -13.11
CA ARG A 10 42.03 -7.93 -12.65
C ARG A 10 41.01 -7.13 -11.84
N PRO A 11 39.84 -6.83 -12.34
CA PRO A 11 38.75 -6.39 -11.48
C PRO A 11 38.24 -7.60 -10.73
N SER A 12 38.41 -7.61 -9.41
CA SER A 12 37.81 -8.57 -8.51
C SER A 12 36.30 -8.33 -8.40
N TRP A 13 35.53 -8.93 -9.26
CA TRP A 13 34.09 -9.01 -9.10
C TRP A 13 33.80 -9.97 -7.94
N ARG A 14 33.65 -9.43 -6.75
CA ARG A 14 33.01 -10.14 -5.63
C ARG A 14 31.60 -10.47 -6.08
N LYS A 15 31.34 -11.75 -6.35
CA LYS A 15 30.01 -12.31 -6.52
C LYS A 15 29.25 -12.10 -5.20
N ARG A 16 28.58 -10.97 -5.04
CA ARG A 16 27.52 -10.83 -4.04
C ARG A 16 26.36 -11.66 -4.57
N ARG A 17 26.15 -12.82 -3.99
CA ARG A 17 24.90 -13.56 -4.12
C ARG A 17 23.81 -12.71 -3.43
N PHE A 18 23.20 -11.81 -4.16
CA PHE A 18 21.94 -11.24 -3.77
C PHE A 18 20.86 -12.27 -4.06
N GLY A 19 20.48 -13.04 -3.03
CA GLY A 19 19.25 -13.80 -3.04
C GLY A 19 18.09 -12.79 -3.21
N PHE A 20 17.54 -12.75 -4.40
CA PHE A 20 16.49 -11.83 -4.77
C PHE A 20 15.18 -12.32 -4.16
N THR A 21 14.78 -11.76 -3.05
CA THR A 21 13.43 -11.88 -2.52
C THR A 21 12.58 -10.74 -3.12
N LEU A 22 12.01 -10.98 -4.30
CA LEU A 22 11.15 -10.04 -5.04
C LEU A 22 9.99 -9.52 -4.16
N GLY A 23 9.54 -10.31 -3.20
CA GLY A 23 8.50 -9.92 -2.26
C GLY A 23 8.91 -8.78 -1.30
N TRP A 24 10.18 -8.70 -0.94
CA TRP A 24 10.69 -7.63 -0.07
C TRP A 24 10.88 -6.31 -0.81
N THR A 25 11.21 -6.34 -2.10
CA THR A 25 11.40 -5.12 -2.88
C THR A 25 10.07 -4.40 -3.18
N ILE A 26 9.00 -5.11 -3.40
CA ILE A 26 7.66 -4.49 -3.56
C ILE A 26 7.19 -3.90 -2.23
N ALA A 27 7.39 -4.58 -1.10
CA ALA A 27 7.07 -4.07 0.23
C ALA A 27 7.97 -2.89 0.63
N VAL A 28 9.25 -2.91 0.29
CA VAL A 28 10.21 -1.83 0.55
C VAL A 28 9.97 -0.64 -0.38
N LEU A 29 9.55 -0.83 -1.64
CA LEU A 29 9.19 0.26 -2.55
C LEU A 29 7.95 1.02 -2.05
N LEU A 30 7.01 0.34 -1.41
CA LEU A 30 5.85 0.96 -0.76
C LEU A 30 6.23 1.67 0.56
N ALA A 31 7.29 1.23 1.25
CA ALA A 31 7.77 1.83 2.49
C ALA A 31 8.76 2.98 2.30
N THR A 32 9.54 3.00 1.21
CA THR A 32 10.59 4.03 0.98
C THR A 32 10.08 5.31 0.32
N LEU A 33 8.85 5.35 -0.16
CA LEU A 33 8.22 6.58 -0.65
C LEU A 33 7.77 7.54 0.48
N GLY A 34 7.93 7.18 1.75
CA GLY A 34 7.44 7.97 2.87
C GLY A 34 8.40 8.27 4.02
N LEU A 35 9.59 7.68 4.09
CA LEU A 35 10.46 7.87 5.26
C LEU A 35 11.90 8.18 4.86
N ARG A 36 12.15 9.43 4.48
CA ARG A 36 13.47 10.03 4.62
C ARG A 36 13.65 10.45 6.07
N ASP A 37 14.68 9.91 6.67
CA ASP A 37 15.24 10.13 7.99
C ASP A 37 14.83 11.46 8.67
N SER A 38 13.97 11.33 9.69
CA SER A 38 13.91 12.31 10.77
C SER A 38 14.66 11.69 11.94
N TYR A 39 15.92 12.09 12.10
CA TYR A 39 16.67 11.86 13.33
C TYR A 39 15.89 12.52 14.46
N ALA A 40 15.27 11.71 15.31
CA ALA A 40 14.70 12.16 16.57
C ALA A 40 15.85 12.63 17.47
N GLN A 41 16.04 13.93 17.56
CA GLN A 41 16.80 14.53 18.66
C GLN A 41 16.02 14.31 19.93
N SER A 42 16.61 13.55 20.83
CA SER A 42 16.14 13.36 22.21
C SER A 42 16.19 14.71 22.95
N LEU A 43 15.04 15.30 23.16
CA LEU A 43 14.89 16.42 24.10
C LEU A 43 15.02 15.89 25.53
N PRO A 44 15.80 16.56 26.39
CA PRO A 44 15.92 16.16 27.80
C PRO A 44 14.60 16.42 28.55
N ILE A 45 14.11 15.39 29.21
CA ILE A 45 12.94 15.46 30.08
C ILE A 45 13.35 16.35 31.30
N GLN A 46 12.79 17.55 31.40
CA GLN A 46 12.85 18.34 32.60
C GLN A 46 11.87 17.77 33.65
N PRO A 47 12.28 17.60 34.90
CA PRO A 47 11.39 17.14 35.96
C PRO A 47 10.36 18.22 36.29
N ALA A 48 9.10 17.83 36.36
CA ALA A 48 7.99 18.66 36.76
C ALA A 48 8.25 19.20 38.18
N LEU A 49 8.26 20.52 38.29
CA LEU A 49 8.28 21.21 39.58
C LEU A 49 7.00 20.86 40.35
N ALA A 50 7.18 20.25 41.52
CA ALA A 50 6.12 20.00 42.47
C ALA A 50 5.58 21.37 42.98
N TYR A 51 4.34 21.67 42.66
CA TYR A 51 3.62 22.82 43.16
C TYR A 51 3.15 22.48 44.57
N SER A 52 3.80 23.09 45.58
CA SER A 52 3.40 23.04 46.97
C SER A 52 2.16 23.91 47.16
N SER A 53 1.04 23.30 47.48
CA SER A 53 -0.18 24.00 47.93
C SER A 53 -0.03 24.40 49.39
N SER A 54 0.35 25.65 49.63
CA SER A 54 0.21 26.26 50.95
C SER A 54 -1.27 26.64 51.14
N VAL A 55 -1.87 26.01 52.11
CA VAL A 55 -3.19 26.31 52.66
C VAL A 55 -3.13 27.73 53.23
N LEU A 56 -3.89 28.65 52.62
CA LEU A 56 -4.31 29.89 53.29
C LEU A 56 -5.75 29.67 53.76
N GLU A 57 -5.83 29.29 55.04
CA GLU A 57 -7.04 29.36 55.85
C GLU A 57 -7.23 30.84 56.20
N ASP A 58 -8.08 31.54 55.45
CA ASP A 58 -8.48 32.89 55.87
C ASP A 58 -10.02 32.96 55.88
N SER A 59 -10.48 33.44 57.02
CA SER A 59 -11.84 33.55 57.55
C SER A 59 -12.79 34.23 56.58
N LEU A 60 -13.80 33.49 56.12
CA LEU A 60 -14.99 34.04 55.45
C LEU A 60 -15.99 34.55 56.46
N PRO A 61 -16.51 35.78 56.36
CA PRO A 61 -17.60 36.27 57.20
C PRO A 61 -18.91 35.53 56.86
N ASP A 62 -19.67 35.21 57.90
CA ASP A 62 -21.00 34.61 57.85
C ASP A 62 -21.95 35.45 56.99
N LEU A 63 -22.20 34.98 55.74
CA LEU A 63 -23.27 35.45 54.88
C LEU A 63 -24.55 34.66 55.23
N PRO A 64 -25.69 35.31 55.43
CA PRO A 64 -26.95 34.63 55.74
C PRO A 64 -27.37 33.78 54.54
N LEU A 65 -27.58 32.48 54.79
CA LEU A 65 -28.11 31.52 53.81
C LEU A 65 -29.42 32.01 53.19
N PRO A 66 -29.51 32.07 51.86
CA PRO A 66 -30.78 32.40 51.26
C PRO A 66 -31.76 31.26 51.53
N ARG A 67 -32.93 31.63 52.05
CA ARG A 67 -34.06 30.76 52.32
C ARG A 67 -34.42 29.94 51.06
N ASN A 68 -34.50 28.62 51.18
CA ASN A 68 -34.92 27.69 50.15
C ASN A 68 -36.22 28.14 49.49
N THR A 69 -36.14 28.85 48.39
CA THR A 69 -37.17 28.82 47.37
C THR A 69 -36.97 27.53 46.59
N HIS A 70 -37.90 26.61 46.71
CA HIS A 70 -38.04 25.51 45.74
C HIS A 70 -38.31 26.15 44.39
N ALA A 71 -37.26 26.61 43.71
CA ALA A 71 -37.31 26.84 42.30
C ALA A 71 -37.44 25.47 41.70
N ASP A 72 -38.58 25.16 41.12
CA ASP A 72 -38.75 24.11 40.14
C ASP A 72 -37.64 24.30 39.08
N ILE A 73 -36.56 23.57 39.23
CA ILE A 73 -35.60 23.40 38.18
C ILE A 73 -36.39 22.60 37.13
N ALA A 74 -37.07 23.35 36.26
CA ALA A 74 -37.56 22.78 35.03
C ALA A 74 -36.39 22.08 34.39
N ARG A 75 -36.36 20.75 34.49
CA ARG A 75 -35.39 19.92 33.77
C ARG A 75 -35.49 20.32 32.32
N SER A 76 -34.60 21.19 31.89
CA SER A 76 -34.41 21.45 30.46
C SER A 76 -34.37 20.10 29.79
N PRO A 77 -35.25 19.79 28.83
CA PRO A 77 -35.23 18.52 28.17
C PRO A 77 -33.80 18.36 27.64
N ILE A 78 -33.11 17.29 28.10
CA ILE A 78 -31.82 16.88 27.54
C ILE A 78 -32.03 16.89 26.03
N PRO A 79 -31.28 17.68 25.24
CA PRO A 79 -31.49 17.69 23.80
C PRO A 79 -31.28 16.24 23.34
N MET A 80 -32.39 15.57 23.00
CA MET A 80 -32.36 14.26 22.39
C MET A 80 -31.45 14.41 21.17
N GLY A 81 -30.31 13.69 21.19
CA GLY A 81 -29.35 13.75 20.13
C GLY A 81 -30.07 13.69 18.79
N ARG A 82 -29.80 14.69 17.97
CA ARG A 82 -30.45 14.85 16.66
C ARG A 82 -30.17 13.57 15.89
N SER A 83 -31.19 12.70 15.74
CA SER A 83 -31.03 11.47 14.98
C SER A 83 -30.64 11.85 13.55
N ILE A 84 -29.53 11.32 13.08
CA ILE A 84 -29.04 11.59 11.73
C ILE A 84 -30.00 10.89 10.76
N ARG A 85 -30.60 11.64 9.86
CA ARG A 85 -31.44 11.07 8.80
C ARG A 85 -30.54 10.42 7.74
N PRO A 86 -30.88 9.23 7.22
CA PRO A 86 -30.15 8.62 6.11
C PRO A 86 -30.02 9.59 4.93
N PHE A 87 -28.83 9.61 4.30
CA PHE A 87 -28.52 10.41 3.12
C PHE A 87 -28.68 11.93 3.29
N SER A 88 -28.73 12.45 4.52
CA SER A 88 -28.96 13.86 4.80
C SER A 88 -27.73 14.77 4.60
N VAL A 89 -26.54 14.17 4.53
CA VAL A 89 -25.25 14.87 4.41
C VAL A 89 -24.42 14.13 3.37
N LEU A 90 -23.72 14.88 2.56
CA LEU A 90 -22.68 14.33 1.66
C LEU A 90 -21.32 14.87 2.11
N ALA A 91 -20.37 13.98 2.24
CA ALA A 91 -18.98 14.34 2.45
C ALA A 91 -18.11 13.87 1.27
N ILE A 92 -17.15 14.68 0.91
CA ILE A 92 -16.19 14.40 -0.15
C ILE A 92 -14.78 14.47 0.46
N GLY A 93 -13.91 13.53 0.08
CA GLY A 93 -12.52 13.50 0.51
C GLY A 93 -11.57 13.22 -0.63
N VAL A 94 -10.31 13.59 -0.41
CA VAL A 94 -9.17 13.19 -1.22
C VAL A 94 -8.27 12.34 -0.33
N THR A 95 -7.83 11.21 -0.86
CA THR A 95 -6.98 10.26 -0.13
C THR A 95 -5.71 9.95 -0.90
N THR A 96 -4.69 9.59 -0.16
CA THR A 96 -3.46 9.00 -0.72
C THR A 96 -3.06 7.80 0.11
N GLY A 97 -2.50 6.79 -0.55
CA GLY A 97 -2.12 5.56 0.14
C GLY A 97 -1.63 4.46 -0.78
N SER A 98 -1.78 3.21 -0.35
CA SER A 98 -1.31 2.02 -1.08
C SER A 98 -1.92 1.85 -2.48
N GLY A 99 -3.11 2.40 -2.72
CA GLY A 99 -3.77 2.43 -4.02
C GLY A 99 -3.46 3.67 -4.86
N GLY A 100 -2.58 4.60 -4.38
CA GLY A 100 -2.27 5.86 -5.03
C GLY A 100 -3.10 7.03 -4.54
N ILE A 101 -3.45 7.95 -5.44
CA ILE A 101 -4.30 9.10 -5.14
C ILE A 101 -5.74 8.73 -5.47
N GLY A 102 -6.66 9.10 -4.57
CA GLY A 102 -8.07 8.77 -4.70
C GLY A 102 -9.01 9.88 -4.26
N VAL A 103 -10.26 9.67 -4.61
CA VAL A 103 -11.40 10.46 -4.10
C VAL A 103 -12.33 9.52 -3.35
N GLU A 104 -12.95 10.05 -2.31
CA GLU A 104 -13.95 9.30 -1.53
C GLU A 104 -15.19 10.14 -1.27
N PHE A 105 -16.31 9.44 -1.21
CA PHE A 105 -17.62 10.00 -0.92
C PHE A 105 -18.21 9.24 0.26
N ALA A 106 -18.83 9.94 1.18
CA ALA A 106 -19.52 9.32 2.30
C ALA A 106 -20.85 9.99 2.58
N THR A 107 -21.83 9.18 3.01
CA THR A 107 -23.15 9.63 3.45
C THR A 107 -23.60 8.83 4.67
N PRO A 108 -24.32 9.43 5.63
CA PRO A 108 -24.80 8.70 6.79
C PRO A 108 -25.93 7.74 6.41
N LEU A 109 -25.90 6.54 6.98
CA LEU A 109 -27.02 5.59 6.93
C LEU A 109 -27.80 5.59 8.25
N ALA A 110 -27.11 5.72 9.37
CA ALA A 110 -27.66 5.78 10.71
C ALA A 110 -26.66 6.46 11.66
N ASP A 111 -27.00 6.61 12.92
CA ASP A 111 -26.17 7.30 13.92
C ASP A 111 -24.75 6.73 14.05
N HIS A 112 -24.59 5.42 13.85
CA HIS A 112 -23.30 4.71 13.95
C HIS A 112 -22.80 4.19 12.60
N PHE A 113 -23.50 4.40 11.50
CA PHE A 113 -23.19 3.82 10.20
C PHE A 113 -23.13 4.87 9.10
N ASN A 114 -22.05 4.83 8.31
CA ASN A 114 -21.94 5.57 7.07
C ASN A 114 -21.72 4.61 5.90
N LEU A 115 -22.23 4.98 4.74
CA LEU A 115 -21.83 4.38 3.47
C LEU A 115 -20.70 5.21 2.90
N ARG A 116 -19.60 4.57 2.51
CA ARG A 116 -18.46 5.22 1.88
C ARG A 116 -18.10 4.49 0.60
N THR A 117 -17.81 5.25 -0.45
CA THR A 117 -17.30 4.76 -1.73
C THR A 117 -16.06 5.55 -2.09
N SER A 118 -15.00 4.87 -2.52
CA SER A 118 -13.75 5.49 -2.91
C SER A 118 -13.26 4.93 -4.25
N GLY A 119 -12.60 5.78 -5.02
CA GLY A 119 -11.88 5.39 -6.22
C GLY A 119 -10.45 5.89 -6.14
N SER A 120 -9.47 5.04 -6.46
CA SER A 120 -8.05 5.39 -6.44
C SER A 120 -7.35 4.99 -7.72
N TYR A 121 -6.30 5.74 -8.04
CA TYR A 121 -5.48 5.52 -9.23
C TYR A 121 -4.02 5.86 -8.99
N PHE A 122 -3.13 5.01 -9.50
CA PHE A 122 -1.70 5.25 -9.55
C PHE A 122 -1.10 4.54 -10.75
N SER A 123 -0.13 5.16 -11.41
CA SER A 123 0.64 4.54 -12.50
C SER A 123 2.10 4.93 -12.36
N TYR A 124 2.98 3.95 -12.40
CA TYR A 124 4.42 4.13 -12.27
C TYR A 124 5.15 3.32 -13.33
N TYR A 125 6.15 3.93 -13.96
CA TYR A 125 7.04 3.31 -14.92
C TYR A 125 8.43 3.14 -14.30
N SER A 126 9.02 1.98 -14.50
CA SER A 126 10.37 1.67 -14.03
C SER A 126 11.13 0.86 -15.07
N GLN A 127 12.42 1.09 -15.14
CA GLN A 127 13.36 0.30 -15.94
C GLN A 127 14.41 -0.26 -15.00
N PHE A 128 14.65 -1.54 -15.07
CA PHE A 128 15.68 -2.21 -14.28
C PHE A 128 16.22 -3.43 -15.01
N THR A 129 17.42 -3.85 -14.62
CA THR A 129 18.03 -5.07 -15.13
C THR A 129 18.11 -6.09 -14.00
N SER A 130 17.64 -7.30 -14.23
CA SER A 130 17.71 -8.42 -13.29
C SER A 130 18.12 -9.68 -14.03
N ASP A 131 19.13 -10.37 -13.53
CA ASP A 131 19.63 -11.66 -14.08
C ASP A 131 19.91 -11.62 -15.61
N GLY A 132 20.41 -10.48 -16.11
CA GLY A 132 20.68 -10.27 -17.54
C GLY A 132 19.47 -9.80 -18.35
N LEU A 133 18.26 -9.77 -17.78
CA LEU A 133 17.06 -9.26 -18.45
C LEU A 133 16.88 -7.77 -18.18
N ASN A 134 16.71 -6.99 -19.23
CA ASN A 134 16.26 -5.62 -19.16
C ASN A 134 14.74 -5.60 -19.12
N VAL A 135 14.19 -5.05 -18.06
CA VAL A 135 12.75 -5.00 -17.81
C VAL A 135 12.27 -3.54 -17.87
N ASN A 136 11.40 -3.25 -18.83
CA ASN A 136 10.66 -1.99 -18.90
C ASN A 136 9.27 -2.22 -18.33
N GLY A 137 9.09 -1.89 -17.05
CA GLY A 137 7.88 -2.20 -16.29
C GLY A 137 6.94 -1.01 -16.13
N ARG A 138 5.65 -1.28 -16.17
CA ARG A 138 4.57 -0.37 -15.78
C ARG A 138 3.74 -1.02 -14.70
N MET A 139 3.71 -0.38 -13.52
CA MET A 139 2.77 -0.71 -12.46
C MET A 139 1.52 0.16 -12.60
N LEU A 140 0.36 -0.46 -12.53
CA LEU A 140 -0.94 0.19 -12.49
C LEU A 140 -1.64 -0.24 -11.21
N ALA A 141 -2.04 0.72 -10.39
CA ALA A 141 -2.95 0.51 -9.28
C ALA A 141 -4.22 1.29 -9.56
N ARG A 142 -5.34 0.59 -9.65
CA ARG A 142 -6.66 1.17 -9.86
C ARG A 142 -7.68 0.36 -9.08
N SER A 143 -8.45 1.04 -8.24
CA SER A 143 -9.50 0.36 -7.49
C SER A 143 -10.72 1.24 -7.23
N ILE A 144 -11.87 0.59 -7.15
CA ILE A 144 -13.13 1.17 -6.67
C ILE A 144 -13.59 0.33 -5.49
N ASN A 145 -13.74 0.96 -4.33
CA ASN A 145 -14.13 0.30 -3.09
C ASN A 145 -15.44 0.89 -2.56
N THR A 146 -16.28 0.05 -1.97
CA THR A 146 -17.47 0.48 -1.22
C THR A 146 -17.46 -0.21 0.14
N SER A 147 -17.68 0.53 1.21
CA SER A 147 -17.67 0.05 2.59
C SER A 147 -18.78 0.64 3.42
N ILE A 148 -19.14 -0.07 4.48
CA ILE A 148 -20.01 0.43 5.54
C ILE A 148 -19.10 0.73 6.74
N ASP A 149 -18.96 1.99 7.08
CA ASP A 149 -18.18 2.43 8.23
C ASP A 149 -19.04 2.31 9.48
N TYR A 150 -18.67 1.45 10.40
CA TYR A 150 -19.28 1.30 11.72
C TYR A 150 -18.47 2.03 12.77
N PHE A 151 -19.10 2.93 13.51
CA PHE A 151 -18.52 3.72 14.60
C PHE A 151 -19.03 3.21 15.95
N PRO A 152 -18.33 2.25 16.60
CA PRO A 152 -18.76 1.71 17.89
C PRO A 152 -18.74 2.74 19.00
N PHE A 153 -17.85 3.75 18.87
CA PHE A 153 -17.67 4.82 19.83
C PHE A 153 -17.86 6.19 19.16
N HIS A 154 -18.18 7.21 19.93
CA HIS A 154 -18.37 8.58 19.42
C HIS A 154 -17.04 9.33 19.17
N ASN A 155 -15.91 8.66 19.19
CA ASN A 155 -14.56 9.24 19.16
C ASN A 155 -13.87 9.22 17.77
N GLY A 156 -14.54 8.75 16.75
CA GLY A 156 -13.98 8.68 15.38
C GLY A 156 -13.32 7.36 14.99
N PHE A 157 -13.14 6.42 15.91
CA PHE A 157 -12.72 5.07 15.58
C PHE A 157 -13.79 4.36 14.75
N ARG A 158 -13.39 3.68 13.68
CA ARG A 158 -14.31 2.93 12.81
C ARG A 158 -13.76 1.57 12.43
N ILE A 159 -14.69 0.66 12.16
CA ILE A 159 -14.45 -0.64 11.52
C ILE A 159 -15.29 -0.63 10.24
N SER A 160 -14.66 -0.95 9.13
CA SER A 160 -15.25 -0.76 7.80
C SER A 160 -15.14 -2.05 6.98
N PRO A 161 -16.10 -2.98 7.14
CA PRO A 161 -16.26 -4.05 6.17
C PRO A 161 -16.68 -3.47 4.81
N GLY A 162 -16.11 -4.00 3.75
CA GLY A 162 -16.34 -3.48 2.41
C GLY A 162 -16.10 -4.49 1.30
N VAL A 163 -16.28 -4.03 0.09
CA VAL A 163 -16.03 -4.78 -1.14
C VAL A 163 -15.33 -3.86 -2.13
N THR A 164 -14.23 -4.35 -2.68
CA THR A 164 -13.63 -3.79 -3.88
C THR A 164 -14.46 -4.25 -5.07
N LEU A 165 -15.07 -3.33 -5.77
CA LEU A 165 -15.94 -3.58 -6.94
C LEU A 165 -15.14 -3.69 -8.23
N ASP A 166 -14.00 -2.98 -8.31
CA ASP A 166 -13.07 -3.04 -9.42
C ASP A 166 -11.64 -3.02 -8.88
N ASN A 167 -10.95 -4.15 -8.98
CA ASN A 167 -9.53 -4.29 -8.72
C ASN A 167 -8.81 -4.40 -10.06
N GLY A 168 -8.31 -3.28 -10.54
CA GLY A 168 -7.54 -3.20 -11.79
C GLY A 168 -6.03 -3.10 -11.56
N ASN A 169 -5.55 -3.58 -10.41
CA ASN A 169 -4.12 -3.60 -10.09
C ASN A 169 -3.39 -4.60 -10.99
N ALA A 170 -2.34 -4.16 -11.66
CA ALA A 170 -1.55 -4.97 -12.56
C ALA A 170 -0.13 -4.44 -12.69
N VAL A 171 0.80 -5.32 -13.03
CA VAL A 171 2.14 -4.95 -13.50
C VAL A 171 2.30 -5.53 -14.89
N HIS A 172 2.78 -4.73 -15.82
CA HIS A 172 3.13 -5.15 -17.16
C HIS A 172 4.59 -4.81 -17.40
N GLY A 173 5.32 -5.72 -18.03
CA GLY A 173 6.73 -5.53 -18.37
C GLY A 173 7.03 -6.00 -19.76
N VAL A 174 7.86 -5.26 -20.46
CA VAL A 174 8.52 -5.70 -21.69
C VAL A 174 9.91 -6.14 -21.29
N LEU A 175 10.26 -7.38 -21.67
CA LEU A 175 11.53 -8.01 -21.39
C LEU A 175 12.41 -7.94 -22.63
N SER A 176 13.68 -7.67 -22.48
CA SER A 176 14.65 -7.75 -23.56
C SER A 176 16.03 -8.14 -23.02
N ILE A 177 16.73 -8.97 -23.77
CA ILE A 177 18.06 -9.41 -23.43
C ILE A 177 18.98 -8.96 -24.57
N ALA A 178 20.07 -8.30 -24.25
CA ALA A 178 20.98 -7.83 -25.27
C ALA A 178 21.62 -9.00 -26.05
N PRO A 179 21.95 -8.81 -27.33
CA PRO A 179 22.66 -9.82 -28.11
C PRO A 179 23.95 -10.28 -27.44
N GLY A 180 24.13 -11.59 -27.26
CA GLY A 180 25.30 -12.17 -26.61
C GLY A 180 25.33 -12.10 -25.06
N GLU A 181 24.32 -11.50 -24.45
CA GLU A 181 24.18 -11.46 -22.99
C GLU A 181 23.63 -12.77 -22.45
N THR A 182 24.10 -13.14 -21.27
CA THR A 182 23.69 -14.37 -20.57
C THR A 182 22.59 -14.06 -19.57
N PHE A 183 21.56 -14.88 -19.55
CA PHE A 183 20.43 -14.76 -18.60
C PHE A 183 20.10 -16.11 -17.97
N SER A 184 19.41 -16.07 -16.83
CA SER A 184 18.95 -17.26 -16.13
C SER A 184 17.45 -17.42 -16.25
N LEU A 185 16.99 -18.63 -16.57
CA LEU A 185 15.58 -18.99 -16.67
C LEU A 185 15.35 -20.33 -15.95
N GLY A 186 14.60 -20.32 -14.87
CA GLY A 186 14.49 -21.49 -13.99
C GLY A 186 15.84 -21.89 -13.42
N ASP A 187 16.24 -23.13 -13.66
CA ASP A 187 17.57 -23.66 -13.29
C ASP A 187 18.57 -23.59 -14.45
N GLY A 188 18.14 -23.14 -15.64
CA GLY A 188 18.97 -23.03 -16.84
C GLY A 188 19.64 -21.67 -16.98
N THR A 189 20.82 -21.69 -17.62
CA THR A 189 21.56 -20.50 -18.03
C THR A 189 21.65 -20.51 -19.56
N TYR A 190 21.27 -19.40 -20.18
CA TYR A 190 21.17 -19.24 -21.61
C TYR A 190 21.88 -18.00 -22.08
N THR A 191 22.29 -17.97 -23.34
CA THR A 191 22.86 -16.78 -24.00
C THR A 191 21.95 -16.37 -25.15
N SER A 192 21.59 -15.09 -25.19
CA SER A 192 20.75 -14.51 -26.25
C SER A 192 21.53 -14.46 -27.57
N ALA A 193 20.97 -15.06 -28.63
CA ALA A 193 21.64 -15.13 -29.93
C ALA A 193 21.70 -13.74 -30.59
N PRO A 194 22.86 -13.35 -31.20
CA PRO A 194 22.99 -12.02 -31.81
C PRO A 194 22.07 -11.76 -33.01
N GLY A 195 21.69 -12.82 -33.73
CA GLY A 195 20.85 -12.69 -34.93
C GLY A 195 19.35 -12.60 -34.67
N ASP A 196 18.92 -13.07 -33.49
CA ASP A 196 17.51 -13.08 -33.05
C ASP A 196 17.47 -13.00 -31.52
N PRO A 197 17.70 -11.80 -30.94
CA PRO A 197 17.83 -11.63 -29.49
C PRO A 197 16.54 -11.97 -28.74
N VAL A 198 16.70 -12.57 -27.56
CA VAL A 198 15.55 -12.95 -26.72
C VAL A 198 14.84 -11.70 -26.19
N HIS A 199 13.53 -11.69 -26.37
CA HIS A 199 12.62 -10.65 -25.92
C HIS A 199 11.30 -11.25 -25.47
N GLY A 200 10.45 -10.46 -24.85
CA GLY A 200 9.16 -10.97 -24.39
C GLY A 200 8.34 -9.98 -23.58
N ASN A 201 7.26 -10.51 -23.03
CA ASN A 201 6.36 -9.75 -22.20
C ASN A 201 6.10 -10.48 -20.88
N ALA A 202 6.02 -9.71 -19.80
CA ALA A 202 5.61 -10.21 -18.50
C ALA A 202 4.38 -9.45 -18.00
N SER A 203 3.50 -10.15 -17.29
CA SER A 203 2.38 -9.51 -16.62
C SER A 203 2.10 -10.17 -15.28
N ILE A 204 1.76 -9.35 -14.29
CA ILE A 204 1.27 -9.79 -12.99
C ILE A 204 -0.12 -9.21 -12.83
N SER A 205 -1.11 -10.07 -12.66
CA SER A 205 -2.47 -9.67 -12.31
C SER A 205 -2.72 -9.91 -10.82
N PHE A 206 -3.25 -8.91 -10.13
CA PHE A 206 -3.48 -8.99 -8.69
C PHE A 206 -4.87 -9.56 -8.38
N GLY A 207 -5.04 -10.83 -8.68
CA GLY A 207 -6.15 -11.63 -8.22
C GLY A 207 -7.52 -11.26 -8.80
N ARG A 208 -8.55 -11.30 -7.96
CA ARG A 208 -9.94 -11.14 -8.36
C ARG A 208 -10.31 -9.67 -8.56
N ARG A 209 -11.15 -9.40 -9.56
CA ARG A 209 -11.71 -8.07 -9.81
C ARG A 209 -12.61 -7.59 -8.68
N ILE A 210 -13.41 -8.50 -8.11
CA ILE A 210 -14.27 -8.22 -6.96
C ILE A 210 -13.67 -8.94 -5.75
N ALA A 211 -13.41 -8.21 -4.67
CA ALA A 211 -12.72 -8.72 -3.50
C ALA A 211 -13.31 -8.15 -2.20
N PRO A 212 -13.56 -8.98 -1.17
CA PRO A 212 -13.93 -8.48 0.13
C PRO A 212 -12.77 -7.72 0.78
N SER A 213 -13.08 -6.68 1.53
CA SER A 213 -12.13 -5.86 2.26
C SER A 213 -12.58 -5.66 3.70
N LEU A 214 -11.60 -5.51 4.59
CA LEU A 214 -11.83 -5.12 5.97
C LEU A 214 -10.78 -4.11 6.37
N THR A 215 -11.24 -2.94 6.79
CA THR A 215 -10.36 -1.89 7.25
C THR A 215 -10.80 -1.37 8.61
N THR A 216 -9.88 -0.75 9.31
CA THR A 216 -10.11 0.01 10.52
C THR A 216 -9.42 1.34 10.41
N GLY A 217 -9.85 2.33 11.16
CA GLY A 217 -9.24 3.64 11.06
C GLY A 217 -9.77 4.63 12.07
N TRP A 218 -9.25 5.82 11.94
CA TRP A 218 -9.63 6.96 12.75
C TRP A 218 -10.04 8.14 11.89
N GLY A 219 -11.03 8.88 12.34
CA GLY A 219 -11.61 9.99 11.60
C GLY A 219 -12.89 9.58 10.88
N ASN A 220 -13.86 10.46 10.92
CA ASN A 220 -15.15 10.33 10.23
C ASN A 220 -15.19 11.37 9.13
N LEU A 221 -15.39 10.95 7.90
CA LEU A 221 -15.51 11.87 6.77
C LEU A 221 -16.71 12.83 6.95
N ILE A 222 -17.78 12.33 7.58
CA ILE A 222 -18.92 13.13 7.97
C ILE A 222 -18.66 13.69 9.37
N SER A 223 -18.35 14.98 9.45
CA SER A 223 -18.10 15.64 10.70
C SER A 223 -19.36 15.63 11.59
N ARG A 224 -19.25 15.04 12.78
CA ARG A 224 -20.28 15.07 13.82
C ARG A 224 -20.09 16.23 14.80
N ARG A 225 -19.01 17.00 14.62
CA ARG A 225 -18.70 18.23 15.38
C ARG A 225 -18.98 19.44 14.49
N ARG A 226 -18.89 20.63 15.04
CA ARG A 226 -19.16 21.89 14.31
C ARG A 226 -18.14 22.23 13.19
N GLY A 227 -17.15 21.37 12.93
CA GLY A 227 -16.15 21.57 11.87
C GLY A 227 -16.52 20.80 10.60
N HIS A 228 -16.17 21.34 9.44
CA HIS A 228 -16.40 20.68 8.14
C HIS A 228 -15.19 19.86 7.68
N LEU A 229 -13.99 20.17 8.18
CA LEU A 229 -12.74 19.52 7.77
C LEU A 229 -12.45 18.32 8.67
N THR A 230 -12.05 17.20 8.06
CA THR A 230 -11.61 15.97 8.74
C THR A 230 -10.37 15.40 8.09
N VAL A 231 -9.55 14.69 8.88
CA VAL A 231 -8.35 13.97 8.41
C VAL A 231 -8.53 12.49 8.76
N PRO A 232 -9.14 11.71 7.88
CA PRO A 232 -9.29 10.28 8.09
C PRO A 232 -7.97 9.54 7.83
N PHE A 233 -7.71 8.51 8.65
CA PHE A 233 -6.67 7.51 8.48
C PHE A 233 -7.32 6.13 8.43
N GLU A 234 -6.79 5.23 7.58
CA GLU A 234 -7.32 3.90 7.38
C GLU A 234 -6.20 2.89 7.17
N ILE A 235 -6.34 1.73 7.82
CA ILE A 235 -5.46 0.58 7.65
C ILE A 235 -6.30 -0.70 7.56
N GLY A 236 -5.88 -1.63 6.75
CA GLY A 236 -6.55 -2.92 6.61
C GLY A 236 -6.04 -3.71 5.43
N PHE A 237 -6.90 -4.54 4.88
CA PHE A 237 -6.58 -5.40 3.74
C PHE A 237 -7.80 -5.69 2.88
N GLN A 238 -7.55 -6.07 1.65
CA GLN A 238 -8.51 -6.69 0.75
C GLN A 238 -8.02 -8.09 0.37
N TYR A 239 -8.93 -9.06 0.36
CA TYR A 239 -8.62 -10.42 -0.06
C TYR A 239 -8.85 -10.58 -1.56
N ILE A 240 -7.80 -10.38 -2.34
CA ILE A 240 -7.85 -10.41 -3.81
C ILE A 240 -7.66 -11.82 -4.39
N GLY A 241 -7.28 -12.80 -3.58
CA GLY A 241 -6.84 -14.11 -4.07
C GLY A 241 -5.39 -14.08 -4.53
N ALA A 242 -4.88 -15.23 -4.94
CA ALA A 242 -3.48 -15.34 -5.37
C ALA A 242 -3.23 -14.50 -6.63
N PRO A 243 -2.18 -13.64 -6.64
CA PRO A 243 -1.72 -13.02 -7.86
C PRO A 243 -1.23 -14.08 -8.85
N LEU A 244 -1.32 -13.77 -10.14
CA LEU A 244 -0.86 -14.65 -11.21
C LEU A 244 0.17 -13.94 -12.07
N VAL A 245 1.31 -14.59 -12.24
CA VAL A 245 2.36 -14.16 -13.18
C VAL A 245 2.22 -14.93 -14.48
N ASN A 246 2.22 -14.21 -15.57
CA ASN A 246 2.40 -14.74 -16.89
C ASN A 246 3.57 -14.01 -17.55
N PHE A 247 4.45 -14.74 -18.18
CA PHE A 247 5.43 -14.18 -19.07
C PHE A 247 5.62 -15.13 -20.28
N ASN A 248 6.04 -14.56 -21.37
CA ASN A 248 6.33 -15.24 -22.62
C ASN A 248 7.63 -14.69 -23.16
N LEU A 249 8.54 -15.57 -23.53
CA LEU A 249 9.81 -15.23 -24.14
C LEU A 249 9.83 -15.76 -25.59
N GLU A 250 10.40 -14.98 -26.48
CA GLU A 250 10.55 -15.26 -27.91
C GLU A 250 11.99 -14.93 -28.33
N GLY A 251 12.45 -15.54 -29.41
CA GLY A 251 13.78 -15.37 -29.93
C GLY A 251 14.64 -16.62 -29.76
N THR A 252 15.88 -16.53 -30.15
CA THR A 252 16.85 -17.65 -30.14
C THR A 252 17.77 -17.55 -28.94
N ALA A 253 17.85 -18.62 -28.17
CA ALA A 253 18.76 -18.76 -27.04
C ALA A 253 19.68 -19.96 -27.24
N CYS A 254 20.92 -19.84 -26.80
CA CYS A 254 21.90 -20.91 -26.79
C CYS A 254 22.13 -21.37 -25.35
N ASP A 255 22.19 -22.66 -25.13
CA ASP A 255 22.51 -23.26 -23.84
C ASP A 255 24.04 -23.20 -23.55
N GLN A 256 24.44 -23.74 -22.40
CA GLN A 256 25.87 -23.82 -22.01
C GLN A 256 26.74 -24.69 -22.94
N PHE A 257 26.13 -25.49 -23.78
CA PHE A 257 26.81 -26.34 -24.78
C PHE A 257 26.87 -25.72 -26.16
N ASN A 258 26.39 -24.44 -26.31
CA ASN A 258 26.21 -23.73 -27.58
C ASN A 258 25.19 -24.41 -28.53
N ASP A 259 24.27 -25.19 -27.98
CA ASP A 259 23.11 -25.65 -28.72
C ASP A 259 22.06 -24.50 -28.72
N CYS A 260 21.75 -24.01 -29.91
CA CYS A 260 20.91 -22.82 -30.10
C CYS A 260 19.55 -23.23 -30.69
N GLY A 261 18.51 -22.79 -30.03
CA GLY A 261 17.13 -23.03 -30.45
C GLY A 261 16.20 -21.85 -30.18
N GLN A 262 15.03 -21.89 -30.78
CA GLN A 262 13.98 -20.93 -30.46
C GLN A 262 13.40 -21.22 -29.07
N ILE A 263 13.51 -20.27 -28.16
CA ILE A 263 13.16 -20.43 -26.74
C ILE A 263 11.70 -20.85 -26.55
N GLN A 264 10.80 -20.36 -27.40
CA GLN A 264 9.37 -20.65 -27.37
C GLN A 264 9.00 -22.07 -27.86
N SER A 265 9.90 -22.80 -28.50
CA SER A 265 9.64 -24.15 -29.05
C SER A 265 10.52 -25.23 -28.45
N ASP A 266 11.58 -24.86 -27.71
CA ASP A 266 12.45 -25.82 -27.05
C ASP A 266 11.81 -26.35 -25.75
N PRO A 267 11.62 -27.69 -25.64
CA PRO A 267 10.97 -28.29 -24.46
C PRO A 267 11.66 -27.98 -23.13
N THR A 268 12.99 -27.89 -23.14
CA THR A 268 13.80 -27.63 -21.93
C THR A 268 13.60 -26.18 -21.48
N SER A 269 13.62 -25.24 -22.41
CA SER A 269 13.38 -23.82 -22.15
C SER A 269 11.96 -23.57 -21.64
N LEU A 270 10.96 -24.25 -22.20
CA LEU A 270 9.57 -24.18 -21.76
C LEU A 270 9.38 -24.74 -20.34
N ALA A 271 10.07 -25.85 -20.01
CA ALA A 271 10.04 -26.40 -18.65
C ALA A 271 10.67 -25.44 -17.63
N ASN A 272 11.80 -24.83 -17.96
CA ASN A 272 12.47 -23.83 -17.13
C ASN A 272 11.64 -22.54 -16.99
N GLU A 273 10.94 -22.11 -18.03
CA GLU A 273 9.99 -20.99 -17.99
C GLU A 273 8.83 -21.29 -17.02
N GLN A 274 8.28 -22.48 -17.09
CA GLN A 274 7.20 -22.89 -16.17
C GLN A 274 7.71 -22.96 -14.72
N GLN A 275 8.89 -23.53 -14.48
CA GLN A 275 9.50 -23.58 -13.17
C GLN A 275 9.72 -22.18 -12.59
N GLN A 276 10.24 -21.26 -13.40
CA GLN A 276 10.44 -19.86 -12.99
C GLN A 276 9.10 -19.19 -12.64
N ARG A 277 8.05 -19.42 -13.41
CA ARG A 277 6.70 -18.94 -13.19
C ARG A 277 6.12 -19.45 -11.88
N ASP A 278 6.27 -20.75 -11.61
CA ASP A 278 5.79 -21.39 -10.40
C ASP A 278 6.53 -20.86 -9.15
N LYS A 279 7.83 -20.64 -9.26
CA LYS A 279 8.64 -20.03 -8.20
C LYS A 279 8.16 -18.62 -7.88
N ILE A 280 7.98 -17.78 -8.89
CA ILE A 280 7.49 -16.41 -8.70
C ILE A 280 6.07 -16.43 -8.10
N ASN A 281 5.17 -17.27 -8.63
CA ASN A 281 3.80 -17.41 -8.10
C ASN A 281 3.80 -17.81 -6.62
N LYS A 282 4.72 -18.68 -6.20
CA LYS A 282 4.87 -19.06 -4.79
C LYS A 282 5.36 -17.89 -3.93
N ASP A 283 6.31 -17.13 -4.43
CA ASP A 283 6.91 -16.00 -3.70
C ASP A 283 5.91 -14.84 -3.51
N ILE A 284 5.05 -14.60 -4.51
CA ILE A 284 4.03 -13.53 -4.44
C ILE A 284 2.70 -13.99 -3.82
N TYR A 285 2.55 -15.27 -3.49
CA TYR A 285 1.32 -15.81 -2.91
C TYR A 285 0.82 -15.08 -1.64
N PRO A 286 1.69 -14.59 -0.72
CA PRO A 286 1.24 -13.82 0.43
C PRO A 286 0.50 -12.52 0.07
N LEU A 287 0.72 -11.96 -1.13
CA LEU A 287 0.04 -10.76 -1.63
C LEU A 287 -1.45 -10.98 -1.92
N ARG A 288 -1.97 -12.20 -1.71
CA ARG A 288 -3.43 -12.48 -1.73
C ARG A 288 -4.23 -11.59 -0.76
N PHE A 289 -3.56 -11.12 0.31
CA PHE A 289 -4.05 -10.08 1.19
C PHE A 289 -3.35 -8.77 0.83
N PHE A 290 -3.97 -8.01 -0.05
CA PHE A 290 -3.40 -6.74 -0.48
C PHE A 290 -3.61 -5.69 0.64
N PRO A 291 -2.54 -5.05 1.14
CA PRO A 291 -2.65 -4.10 2.23
C PRO A 291 -3.33 -2.80 1.77
N ILE A 292 -4.19 -2.28 2.62
CA ILE A 292 -4.81 -0.96 2.47
C ILE A 292 -4.23 -0.06 3.55
N LEU A 293 -3.60 1.03 3.14
CA LEU A 293 -3.11 2.09 4.01
C LEU A 293 -3.43 3.42 3.35
N ASN A 294 -4.32 4.21 3.94
CA ASN A 294 -4.76 5.47 3.38
C ASN A 294 -4.77 6.58 4.44
N ILE A 295 -4.43 7.77 4.01
CA ILE A 295 -4.63 9.01 4.74
C ILE A 295 -5.31 10.01 3.82
N GLY A 296 -6.17 10.87 4.35
CA GLY A 296 -6.91 11.79 3.52
C GLY A 296 -7.31 13.09 4.20
N PHE A 297 -7.99 13.91 3.42
CA PHE A 297 -8.65 15.13 3.87
C PHE A 297 -10.09 15.08 3.35
N GLY A 298 -11.04 15.36 4.22
CA GLY A 298 -12.45 15.33 3.90
C GLY A 298 -13.16 16.61 4.27
N TRP A 299 -14.20 16.92 3.49
CA TRP A 299 -15.12 18.04 3.71
C TRP A 299 -16.56 17.55 3.69
N SER A 300 -17.33 17.91 4.70
CA SER A 300 -18.76 17.60 4.80
C SER A 300 -19.63 18.85 4.59
N PHE A 301 -20.67 18.69 3.78
CA PHE A 301 -21.64 19.74 3.41
C PHE A 301 -22.88 19.67 4.26
#